data_1fd9cb0ceaf544de981d297cfa5b4c89
#
_entry.id   1fd9cb0ceaf544de981d297cfa5b4c89
#
_cell.length_a   1.000
_cell.length_b   1.000
_cell.length_c   1.000
_cell.angle_alpha   90.00
_cell.angle_beta   90.00
_cell.angle_gamma   90.00
#
_symmetry.space_group_name_H-M   'P 1'
#
loop_
_entity.id
_entity.type
_entity.pdbx_description
1 polymer ?
#
loop_
_entity_poly.entity_id
_entity_poly.type
_entity_poly.pdbx_seq_one_letter_code
_entity_poly.pdbx_strand_id
1 'polypeptide(L)'
;MRVFAQRDDLAIDLPELLSATRLYFDATIDVQSRSEAGDRVELVLRSERHGYEGRLALSSRRMTKFDLLDARAAEERGRASGMSALAERCRTVWEVEPIGIDSELARLNLCGILAAVALGPVLPDDCSTLFGVRGSMERVESLLRAKR
;
A
#
# COMPACT_ATOMS: atom_id res chain seq x y z
N MET A 1 4.81 -0.17 5.78
CA MET A 1 4.46 0.91 4.81
C MET A 1 3.07 1.44 5.10
N ARG A 2 2.86 2.72 4.88
CA ARG A 2 1.57 3.38 5.06
C ARG A 2 1.01 3.85 3.72
N VAL A 3 -0.29 3.65 3.49
CA VAL A 3 -1.00 4.19 2.32
C VAL A 3 -2.08 5.14 2.84
N PHE A 4 -2.01 6.38 2.42
CA PHE A 4 -3.02 7.38 2.79
C PHE A 4 -4.28 7.17 1.97
N ALA A 5 -5.44 7.24 2.62
CA ALA A 5 -6.71 6.90 1.99
C ALA A 5 -7.75 8.01 2.16
N GLN A 6 -8.35 8.40 1.03
CA GLN A 6 -9.48 9.33 1.00
C GLN A 6 -10.78 8.57 1.35
N ARG A 7 -10.83 8.00 2.55
CA ARG A 7 -11.94 7.19 3.05
C ARG A 7 -12.34 7.65 4.46
N ASP A 8 -13.62 7.69 4.72
CA ASP A 8 -14.15 7.97 6.06
C ASP A 8 -14.38 6.70 6.87
N ASP A 9 -14.67 5.59 6.20
CA ASP A 9 -14.88 4.28 6.83
C ASP A 9 -13.54 3.57 7.06
N LEU A 10 -13.40 2.96 8.23
CA LEU A 10 -12.24 2.13 8.56
C LEU A 10 -12.36 0.69 8.04
N ALA A 11 -13.55 0.24 7.70
CA ALA A 11 -13.72 -1.07 7.09
C ALA A 11 -13.07 -1.13 5.71
N ILE A 12 -12.32 -2.20 5.48
CA ILE A 12 -11.65 -2.45 4.19
C ILE A 12 -12.67 -3.06 3.22
N ASP A 13 -12.89 -2.40 2.10
CA ASP A 13 -13.75 -2.90 1.02
C ASP A 13 -13.01 -3.97 0.21
N LEU A 14 -13.18 -5.23 0.61
CA LEU A 14 -12.54 -6.36 -0.06
C LEU A 14 -12.98 -6.53 -1.52
N PRO A 15 -14.27 -6.44 -1.89
CA PRO A 15 -14.68 -6.52 -3.29
C PRO A 15 -13.99 -5.48 -4.18
N GLU A 16 -13.87 -4.24 -3.73
CA GLU A 16 -13.15 -3.18 -4.44
C GLU A 16 -11.67 -3.49 -4.60
N LEU A 17 -11.02 -3.96 -3.52
CA LEU A 17 -9.61 -4.34 -3.52
C LEU A 17 -9.33 -5.49 -4.51
N LEU A 18 -10.15 -6.53 -4.48
CA LEU A 18 -10.02 -7.68 -5.39
C LEU A 18 -10.28 -7.29 -6.85
N SER A 19 -11.25 -6.41 -7.10
CA SER A 19 -11.55 -5.90 -8.44
C SER A 19 -10.39 -5.07 -8.99
N ALA A 20 -9.82 -4.16 -8.22
CA ALA A 20 -8.66 -3.36 -8.62
C ALA A 20 -7.44 -4.23 -8.92
N THR A 21 -7.22 -5.27 -8.13
CA THR A 21 -6.11 -6.21 -8.33
C THR A 21 -6.21 -6.92 -9.67
N ARG A 22 -7.40 -7.35 -10.06
CA ARG A 22 -7.63 -8.01 -11.35
C ARG A 22 -7.48 -7.08 -12.54
N LEU A 23 -7.90 -5.83 -12.41
CA LEU A 23 -7.93 -4.87 -13.52
C LEU A 23 -6.56 -4.25 -13.82
N TYR A 24 -5.75 -3.99 -12.81
CA TYR A 24 -4.57 -3.14 -12.95
C TYR A 24 -3.25 -3.83 -12.60
N PHE A 25 -3.30 -4.96 -11.94
CA PHE A 25 -2.10 -5.62 -11.43
C PHE A 25 -2.12 -7.11 -11.80
N ASP A 26 -0.97 -7.61 -12.17
CA ASP A 26 -0.78 -9.03 -12.47
C ASP A 26 -0.55 -9.83 -11.17
N ALA A 27 -1.58 -9.82 -10.31
CA ALA A 27 -1.54 -10.44 -9.00
C ALA A 27 -2.90 -10.98 -8.60
N THR A 28 -2.88 -11.93 -7.67
CA THR A 28 -4.07 -12.45 -7.00
C THR A 28 -3.95 -12.22 -5.50
N ILE A 29 -5.07 -11.96 -4.87
CA ILE A 29 -5.18 -11.82 -3.42
C ILE A 29 -6.06 -12.95 -2.89
N ASP A 30 -5.53 -13.65 -1.89
CA ASP A 30 -6.26 -14.67 -1.13
C ASP A 30 -6.40 -14.22 0.32
N VAL A 31 -7.62 -13.94 0.74
CA VAL A 31 -7.93 -13.46 2.09
C VAL A 31 -7.92 -14.63 3.06
N GLN A 32 -7.07 -14.57 4.08
CA GLN A 32 -6.89 -15.62 5.09
C GLN A 32 -7.79 -15.39 6.31
N SER A 33 -7.89 -14.14 6.76
CA SER A 33 -8.73 -13.76 7.89
C SER A 33 -9.14 -12.30 7.83
N ARG A 34 -10.19 -11.96 8.53
CA ARG A 34 -10.72 -10.60 8.64
C ARG A 34 -11.18 -10.35 10.07
N SER A 35 -10.85 -9.20 10.63
CA SER A 35 -11.37 -8.77 11.92
C SER A 35 -12.90 -8.56 11.87
N GLU A 36 -13.56 -8.64 13.02
CA GLU A 36 -15.02 -8.43 13.11
C GLU A 36 -15.44 -7.05 12.61
N ALA A 37 -14.67 -6.01 12.96
CA ALA A 37 -14.90 -4.64 12.50
C ALA A 37 -14.53 -4.43 11.01
N GLY A 38 -13.81 -5.36 10.39
CA GLY A 38 -13.36 -5.26 9.00
C GLY A 38 -12.21 -4.29 8.77
N ASP A 39 -11.59 -3.79 9.82
CA ASP A 39 -10.47 -2.84 9.78
C ASP A 39 -9.09 -3.50 9.75
N ARG A 40 -9.04 -4.83 9.82
CA ARG A 40 -7.82 -5.63 9.69
C ARG A 40 -8.10 -6.88 8.86
N VAL A 41 -7.23 -7.12 7.89
CA VAL A 41 -7.29 -8.27 6.99
C VAL A 41 -5.90 -8.89 6.90
N GLU A 42 -5.81 -10.21 7.04
CA GLU A 42 -4.62 -10.97 6.67
C GLU A 42 -4.85 -11.60 5.30
N LEU A 43 -3.89 -11.47 4.42
CA LEU A 43 -3.98 -11.93 3.05
C LEU A 43 -2.66 -12.47 2.53
N VAL A 44 -2.75 -13.26 1.47
CA VAL A 44 -1.61 -13.66 0.65
C VAL A 44 -1.75 -12.98 -0.71
N LEU A 45 -0.74 -12.23 -1.09
CA LEU A 45 -0.62 -11.68 -2.44
C LEU A 45 0.39 -12.50 -3.23
N ARG A 46 -0.01 -12.89 -4.43
CA ARG A 46 0.75 -13.80 -5.29
C ARG A 46 0.79 -13.26 -6.71
N SER A 47 1.95 -13.26 -7.34
CA SER A 47 2.10 -13.02 -8.77
C SER A 47 2.68 -14.28 -9.42
N GLU A 48 1.87 -14.98 -10.20
CA GLU A 48 2.31 -16.18 -10.93
C GLU A 48 3.32 -15.81 -12.03
N ARG A 49 3.06 -14.74 -12.75
CA ARG A 49 3.93 -14.25 -13.81
C ARG A 49 5.34 -13.94 -13.34
N HIS A 50 5.47 -13.37 -12.16
CA HIS A 50 6.76 -12.94 -11.61
C HIS A 50 7.31 -13.88 -10.54
N GLY A 51 6.57 -14.92 -10.19
CA GLY A 51 7.02 -15.99 -9.30
C GLY A 51 7.27 -15.55 -7.86
N TYR A 52 6.48 -14.62 -7.32
CA TYR A 52 6.59 -14.23 -5.92
C TYR A 52 5.26 -14.33 -5.17
N GLU A 53 5.37 -14.53 -3.89
CA GLU A 53 4.25 -14.62 -2.95
C GLU A 53 4.65 -13.94 -1.65
N GLY A 54 3.70 -13.28 -0.98
CA GLY A 54 3.90 -12.71 0.34
C GLY A 54 2.65 -12.72 1.17
N ARG A 55 2.80 -13.09 2.44
CA ARG A 55 1.75 -12.99 3.44
C ARG A 55 1.81 -11.64 4.13
N LEU A 56 0.70 -10.92 4.15
CA LEU A 56 0.62 -9.54 4.58
C LEU A 56 -0.56 -9.31 5.52
N ALA A 57 -0.38 -8.41 6.48
CA ALA A 57 -1.45 -7.84 7.26
C ALA A 57 -1.73 -6.43 6.78
N LEU A 58 -2.98 -6.17 6.48
CA LEU A 58 -3.51 -4.86 6.13
C LEU A 58 -4.42 -4.38 7.24
N SER A 59 -4.12 -3.25 7.84
CA SER A 59 -4.95 -2.62 8.87
C SER A 59 -5.25 -1.17 8.53
N SER A 60 -6.44 -0.72 8.90
CA SER A 60 -6.93 0.64 8.66
C SER A 60 -7.12 1.37 9.99
N ARG A 61 -6.70 2.62 10.04
CA ARG A 61 -6.88 3.50 11.20
C ARG A 61 -7.07 4.94 10.77
N ARG A 62 -7.52 5.78 11.68
CA ARG A 62 -7.58 7.23 11.44
C ARG A 62 -6.19 7.81 11.27
N MET A 63 -6.07 8.75 10.33
CA MET A 63 -4.85 9.54 10.15
C MET A 63 -4.61 10.45 11.36
N THR A 64 -3.36 10.58 11.76
CA THR A 64 -2.93 11.49 12.83
C THR A 64 -2.10 12.63 12.25
N LYS A 65 -1.88 13.68 13.07
CA LYS A 65 -0.96 14.77 12.69
C LYS A 65 0.46 14.29 12.42
N PHE A 66 0.89 13.21 13.07
CA PHE A 66 2.23 12.64 12.86
C PHE A 66 2.38 12.00 11.49
N ASP A 67 1.33 11.35 10.99
CA ASP A 67 1.33 10.82 9.62
C ASP A 67 1.55 11.93 8.61
N LEU A 68 0.89 13.07 8.79
CA LEU A 68 1.02 14.20 7.88
C LEU A 68 2.40 14.86 7.98
N LEU A 69 2.97 14.99 9.18
CA LEU A 69 4.33 15.47 9.37
C LEU A 69 5.36 14.56 8.69
N ASP A 70 5.21 13.26 8.82
CA ASP A 70 6.05 12.28 8.14
C ASP A 70 5.92 12.38 6.62
N ALA A 71 4.71 12.56 6.11
CA ALA A 71 4.46 12.75 4.68
C ALA A 71 5.14 14.01 4.13
N ARG A 72 5.05 15.13 4.83
CA ARG A 72 5.71 16.37 4.44
C ARG A 72 7.24 16.25 4.44
N ALA A 73 7.80 15.62 5.46
CA ALA A 73 9.24 15.38 5.53
C ALA A 73 9.72 14.44 4.40
N ALA A 74 8.93 13.40 4.09
CA ALA A 74 9.23 12.48 2.99
C ALA A 74 9.14 13.16 1.61
N GLU A 75 8.17 14.07 1.41
CA GLU A 75 8.09 14.88 0.19
C GLU A 75 9.35 15.70 -0.04
N GLU A 76 9.85 16.36 0.99
CA GLU A 76 11.09 17.16 0.90
C GLU A 76 12.30 16.29 0.58
N ARG A 77 12.47 15.17 1.29
CA ARG A 77 13.59 14.24 1.08
C ARG A 77 13.59 13.64 -0.34
N GLY A 78 12.44 13.21 -0.78
CA GLY A 78 12.26 12.50 -2.06
C GLY A 78 11.99 13.43 -3.24
N ARG A 79 11.86 14.74 -3.01
CA ARG A 79 11.47 15.73 -4.03
C ARG A 79 10.14 15.34 -4.73
N ALA A 80 9.22 14.76 -3.98
CA ALA A 80 7.93 14.27 -4.46
C ALA A 80 6.86 15.38 -4.41
N SER A 81 7.10 16.48 -5.12
CA SER A 81 6.31 17.70 -5.07
C SER A 81 4.80 17.48 -5.25
N GLY A 82 4.00 18.00 -4.34
CA GLY A 82 2.54 17.91 -4.35
C GLY A 82 1.97 16.67 -3.69
N MET A 83 2.77 15.67 -3.34
CA MET A 83 2.28 14.42 -2.78
C MET A 83 1.79 14.57 -1.32
N SER A 84 2.39 15.45 -0.52
CA SER A 84 1.90 15.73 0.83
C SER A 84 0.56 16.46 0.82
N ALA A 85 0.30 17.30 -0.17
CA ALA A 85 -1.00 17.93 -0.36
C ALA A 85 -2.10 16.90 -0.68
N LEU A 86 -1.76 15.83 -1.39
CA LEU A 86 -2.67 14.70 -1.59
C LEU A 86 -2.92 13.95 -0.27
N ALA A 87 -1.89 13.75 0.55
CA ALA A 87 -2.03 13.14 1.88
C ALA A 87 -2.94 13.97 2.81
N GLU A 88 -2.90 15.30 2.73
CA GLU A 88 -3.77 16.19 3.50
C GLU A 88 -5.27 16.00 3.23
N ARG A 89 -5.64 15.50 2.06
CA ARG A 89 -7.02 15.19 1.69
C ARG A 89 -7.50 13.87 2.25
N CYS A 90 -6.58 13.05 2.75
CA CYS A 90 -6.88 11.74 3.30
C CYS A 90 -7.35 11.84 4.75
N ARG A 91 -8.10 10.85 5.21
CA ARG A 91 -8.63 10.77 6.57
C ARG A 91 -8.24 9.50 7.28
N THR A 92 -7.88 8.49 6.53
CA THR A 92 -7.45 7.19 7.04
C THR A 92 -6.06 6.84 6.51
N VAL A 93 -5.39 5.96 7.23
CA VAL A 93 -4.11 5.38 6.84
C VAL A 93 -4.27 3.86 6.86
N TRP A 94 -3.85 3.23 5.78
CA TRP A 94 -3.74 1.78 5.69
C TRP A 94 -2.29 1.37 5.91
N GLU A 95 -2.07 0.52 6.90
CA GLU A 95 -0.75 0.00 7.23
C GLU A 95 -0.59 -1.39 6.64
N VAL A 96 0.50 -1.59 5.89
CA VAL A 96 0.84 -2.87 5.26
C VAL A 96 2.09 -3.42 5.92
N GLU A 97 1.94 -4.53 6.63
CA GLU A 97 2.99 -5.21 7.36
C GLU A 97 3.21 -6.63 6.84
N PRO A 98 4.46 -7.10 6.75
CA PRO A 98 4.72 -8.49 6.41
C PRO A 98 4.37 -9.41 7.58
N ILE A 99 3.92 -10.63 7.26
CA ILE A 99 3.71 -11.71 8.23
C ILE A 99 4.73 -12.81 7.92
N GLY A 100 5.63 -13.07 8.86
CA GLY A 100 6.69 -14.05 8.69
C GLY A 100 7.82 -13.54 7.79
N ILE A 101 8.20 -14.35 6.80
CA ILE A 101 9.27 -13.99 5.85
C ILE A 101 8.82 -12.79 5.01
N ASP A 102 9.63 -11.75 5.01
CA ASP A 102 9.35 -10.53 4.27
C ASP A 102 9.32 -10.80 2.76
N SER A 103 8.26 -10.34 2.14
CA SER A 103 8.16 -10.26 0.68
C SER A 103 7.98 -8.80 0.28
N GLU A 104 9.06 -8.11 0.12
CA GLU A 104 9.07 -6.70 -0.28
C GLU A 104 8.32 -6.48 -1.60
N LEU A 105 8.46 -7.41 -2.55
CA LEU A 105 7.72 -7.37 -3.81
C LEU A 105 6.22 -7.41 -3.61
N ALA A 106 5.72 -8.36 -2.81
CA ALA A 106 4.29 -8.46 -2.50
C ALA A 106 3.79 -7.22 -1.75
N ARG A 107 4.56 -6.72 -0.80
CA ARG A 107 4.23 -5.53 -0.03
C ARG A 107 4.15 -4.27 -0.90
N LEU A 108 5.14 -4.04 -1.76
CA LEU A 108 5.13 -2.93 -2.71
C LEU A 108 3.98 -3.02 -3.72
N ASN A 109 3.70 -4.22 -4.20
CA ASN A 109 2.61 -4.44 -5.14
C ASN A 109 1.25 -4.15 -4.46
N LEU A 110 1.04 -4.64 -3.23
CA LEU A 110 -0.16 -4.33 -2.47
C LEU A 110 -0.30 -2.82 -2.22
N CYS A 111 0.77 -2.13 -1.86
CA CYS A 111 0.74 -0.67 -1.69
C CYS A 111 0.32 0.06 -2.97
N GLY A 112 0.77 -0.40 -4.13
CA GLY A 112 0.34 0.15 -5.42
C GLY A 112 -1.15 -0.05 -5.70
N ILE A 113 -1.67 -1.24 -5.41
CA ILE A 113 -3.10 -1.55 -5.53
C ILE A 113 -3.91 -0.66 -4.58
N LEU A 114 -3.47 -0.55 -3.33
CA LEU A 114 -4.13 0.29 -2.34
C LEU A 114 -4.11 1.77 -2.72
N ALA A 115 -3.00 2.27 -3.26
CA ALA A 115 -2.91 3.65 -3.74
C ALA A 115 -3.90 3.94 -4.88
N ALA A 116 -4.14 2.97 -5.77
CA ALA A 116 -5.14 3.08 -6.83
C ALA A 116 -6.57 3.15 -6.28
N VAL A 117 -6.88 2.34 -5.26
CA VAL A 117 -8.20 2.28 -4.62
C VAL A 117 -8.43 3.45 -3.67
N ALA A 118 -7.43 3.77 -2.87
CA ALA A 118 -7.52 4.76 -1.79
C ALA A 118 -7.36 6.21 -2.27
N LEU A 119 -6.83 6.42 -3.46
CA LEU A 119 -6.54 7.73 -4.05
C LEU A 119 -5.62 8.59 -3.17
N GLY A 120 -4.61 7.98 -2.59
CA GLY A 120 -3.63 8.63 -1.74
C GLY A 120 -2.21 8.09 -1.96
N PRO A 121 -1.19 8.80 -1.44
CA PRO A 121 0.19 8.40 -1.61
C PRO A 121 0.61 7.26 -0.69
N VAL A 122 1.68 6.59 -1.06
CA VAL A 122 2.38 5.58 -0.27
C VAL A 122 3.58 6.22 0.44
N LEU A 123 3.71 5.96 1.73
CA LEU A 123 4.87 6.33 2.54
C LEU A 123 5.63 5.06 2.93
N PRO A 124 6.87 4.86 2.43
CA PRO A 124 7.69 3.72 2.80
C PRO A 124 8.15 3.81 4.26
N ASP A 125 8.61 2.69 4.83
CA ASP A 125 9.01 2.60 6.25
C ASP A 125 10.17 3.55 6.60
N ASP A 126 11.09 3.77 5.66
CA ASP A 126 12.23 4.67 5.84
C ASP A 126 11.88 6.17 5.68
N CYS A 127 10.63 6.47 5.34
CA CYS A 127 10.16 7.83 5.10
C CYS A 127 11.03 8.62 4.09
N SER A 128 11.63 7.93 3.13
CA SER A 128 12.57 8.52 2.16
C SER A 128 11.89 9.38 1.09
N THR A 129 10.64 9.07 0.78
CA THR A 129 9.86 9.75 -0.25
C THR A 129 8.37 9.43 -0.12
N LEU A 130 7.56 10.06 -0.95
CA LEU A 130 6.19 9.65 -1.24
C LEU A 130 6.08 9.18 -2.69
N PHE A 131 5.25 8.19 -2.95
CA PHE A 131 4.98 7.74 -4.31
C PHE A 131 3.53 7.27 -4.46
N GLY A 132 3.06 7.23 -5.69
CA GLY A 132 1.73 6.72 -6.03
C GLY A 132 1.80 5.35 -6.71
N VAL A 133 0.76 5.01 -7.46
CA VAL A 133 0.63 3.75 -8.20
C VAL A 133 1.84 3.52 -9.12
N ARG A 134 2.17 4.51 -9.95
CA ARG A 134 3.28 4.41 -10.90
C ARG A 134 4.61 4.17 -10.19
N GLY A 135 4.91 4.96 -9.16
CA GLY A 135 6.13 4.81 -8.38
C GLY A 135 6.24 3.44 -7.68
N SER A 136 5.12 2.86 -7.27
CA SER A 136 5.08 1.50 -6.74
C SER A 136 5.44 0.47 -7.81
N MET A 137 4.86 0.57 -8.99
CA MET A 137 5.14 -0.32 -10.12
C MET A 137 6.61 -0.26 -10.56
N GLU A 138 7.17 0.95 -10.66
CA GLU A 138 8.58 1.17 -11.01
C GLU A 138 9.53 0.50 -10.00
N ARG A 139 9.19 0.54 -8.71
CA ARG A 139 9.97 -0.14 -7.65
C ARG A 139 9.88 -1.66 -7.74
N VAL A 140 8.69 -2.19 -7.99
CA VAL A 140 8.50 -3.63 -8.22
C VAL A 140 9.34 -4.09 -9.41
N GLU A 141 9.29 -3.39 -10.53
CA GLU A 141 10.09 -3.71 -11.71
C GLU A 141 11.60 -3.64 -11.44
N SER A 142 12.05 -2.63 -10.69
CA SER A 142 13.47 -2.49 -10.32
C SER A 142 13.95 -3.67 -9.48
N LEU A 143 13.17 -4.09 -8.50
CA LEU A 143 13.50 -5.25 -7.67
C LEU A 143 13.49 -6.57 -8.46
N LEU A 144 12.55 -6.72 -9.40
CA LEU A 144 12.51 -7.89 -10.28
C LEU A 144 13.74 -7.97 -11.19
N ARG A 145 14.20 -6.83 -11.71
CA ARG A 145 15.44 -6.76 -12.51
C ARG A 145 16.68 -7.09 -11.69
N ALA A 146 16.76 -6.62 -10.46
CA ALA A 146 17.88 -6.88 -9.57
C ALA A 146 18.01 -8.35 -9.14
N LYS A 147 16.93 -9.12 -9.21
CA LYS A 147 16.90 -10.56 -8.90
C LYS A 147 17.26 -11.47 -10.09
N ARG A 148 17.37 -10.92 -11.26
CA ARG A 148 17.79 -11.64 -12.49
C ARG A 148 19.31 -11.64 -12.63
#